data_eb7d82b9b61a7d94095bb7c5a5400529
#
_entry.id   eb7d82b9b61a7d94095bb7c5a5400529
#
_cell.length_a   1.000
_cell.length_b   1.000
_cell.length_c   1.000
_cell.angle_alpha   90.00
_cell.angle_beta   90.00
_cell.angle_gamma   90.00
#
_symmetry.space_group_name_H-M   'P 1'
#
loop_
_entity.id
_entity.type
_entity.pdbx_description
1 polymer ?
#
loop_
_entity_poly.entity_id
_entity_poly.type
_entity_poly.pdbx_seq_one_letter_code
_entity_poly.pdbx_strand_id
1 'polypeptide(L)'
;MKNLIKGRYQGILVTGTDTGIGKTHVATMLAKTFLATGITHVGVFKPIETGVTGVPADALKLKESAECCEEVNIVAPYTFKEPVAPWIAAKKENRPISFDVIEKTYNYIGEKHDVIIVETAGGLFVPISEQGNYADLAKRLNLPILVVVGLRLGAINHALLTIQAARSLGLEVLGYVLNEFETDDSPGAITVEEALREFSGVPFLGKIAHNEFSIEKGREILDKVLDLTAA
;
A
#
# COMPACT_ATOMS: atom_id res chain seq x y z
N MET A 1 -20.36 1.29 -8.71
CA MET A 1 -19.69 0.03 -9.11
C MET A 1 -18.73 -0.39 -7.99
N LYS A 2 -19.21 -1.17 -7.03
CA LYS A 2 -18.35 -1.71 -5.96
C LYS A 2 -17.62 -2.95 -6.49
N ASN A 3 -16.41 -3.24 -5.98
CA ASN A 3 -15.57 -4.39 -6.37
C ASN A 3 -14.89 -4.25 -7.76
N LEU A 4 -14.29 -3.11 -8.03
CA LEU A 4 -13.57 -2.85 -9.29
C LEU A 4 -12.35 -3.77 -9.48
N ILE A 5 -11.74 -4.21 -8.38
CA ILE A 5 -10.51 -5.00 -8.45
C ILE A 5 -10.88 -6.47 -8.51
N LYS A 6 -10.56 -7.12 -9.63
CA LYS A 6 -10.90 -8.52 -9.91
C LYS A 6 -12.38 -8.88 -9.70
N GLY A 7 -13.30 -7.92 -9.85
CA GLY A 7 -14.72 -8.12 -9.59
C GLY A 7 -15.06 -8.56 -8.14
N ARG A 8 -14.09 -8.57 -7.24
CA ARG A 8 -14.20 -9.15 -5.89
C ARG A 8 -13.82 -8.19 -4.77
N TYR A 9 -12.92 -7.23 -5.03
CA TYR A 9 -12.35 -6.38 -4.00
C TYR A 9 -12.69 -4.91 -4.25
N GLN A 10 -13.08 -4.22 -3.18
CA GLN A 10 -13.32 -2.79 -3.21
C GLN A 10 -12.04 -1.98 -2.98
N GLY A 11 -11.01 -2.58 -2.40
CA GLY A 11 -9.77 -1.88 -2.09
C GLY A 11 -8.53 -2.69 -2.41
N ILE A 12 -7.38 -2.01 -2.36
CA ILE A 12 -6.02 -2.57 -2.51
C ILE A 12 -5.21 -2.19 -1.28
N LEU A 13 -4.52 -3.15 -0.67
CA LEU A 13 -3.49 -2.86 0.32
C LEU A 13 -2.14 -2.64 -0.37
N VAL A 14 -1.66 -1.41 -0.37
CA VAL A 14 -0.31 -1.06 -0.80
C VAL A 14 0.63 -1.25 0.39
N THR A 15 1.45 -2.29 0.31
CA THR A 15 2.48 -2.59 1.30
C THR A 15 3.87 -2.51 0.68
N GLY A 16 4.91 -2.63 1.46
CA GLY A 16 6.27 -2.59 0.94
C GLY A 16 7.20 -3.58 1.60
N THR A 17 8.34 -3.77 0.96
CA THR A 17 9.42 -4.61 1.48
C THR A 17 10.18 -3.91 2.62
N ASP A 18 10.01 -2.59 2.78
CA ASP A 18 10.66 -1.79 3.83
C ASP A 18 9.94 -0.44 4.05
N THR A 19 10.49 0.36 4.97
CA THR A 19 10.10 1.75 5.21
C THR A 19 10.87 2.70 4.28
N GLY A 20 10.27 3.82 3.88
CA GLY A 20 10.94 4.85 3.06
C GLY A 20 11.12 4.51 1.58
N ILE A 21 10.64 3.37 1.10
CA ILE A 21 10.83 2.90 -0.29
C ILE A 21 9.79 3.44 -1.29
N GLY A 22 8.98 4.44 -0.91
CA GLY A 22 8.04 5.11 -1.79
C GLY A 22 6.65 4.50 -1.87
N LYS A 23 6.15 3.81 -0.83
CA LYS A 23 4.75 3.32 -0.79
C LYS A 23 3.75 4.44 -1.05
N THR A 24 3.88 5.56 -0.36
CA THR A 24 3.02 6.74 -0.52
C THR A 24 3.09 7.30 -1.93
N HIS A 25 4.26 7.27 -2.56
CA HIS A 25 4.44 7.70 -3.95
C HIS A 25 3.63 6.82 -4.92
N VAL A 26 3.74 5.49 -4.79
CA VAL A 26 2.95 4.54 -5.59
C VAL A 26 1.45 4.67 -5.31
N ALA A 27 1.06 4.75 -4.05
CA ALA A 27 -0.35 4.86 -3.66
C ALA A 27 -1.00 6.16 -4.18
N THR A 28 -0.30 7.29 -4.11
CA THR A 28 -0.78 8.57 -4.65
C THR A 28 -0.85 8.57 -6.18
N MET A 29 0.11 7.92 -6.85
CA MET A 29 0.06 7.72 -8.30
C MET A 29 -1.17 6.90 -8.70
N LEU A 30 -1.44 5.79 -8.03
CA LEU A 30 -2.63 4.97 -8.29
C LEU A 30 -3.92 5.75 -8.04
N ALA A 31 -4.01 6.55 -6.96
CA ALA A 31 -5.18 7.37 -6.67
C ALA A 31 -5.50 8.34 -7.81
N LYS A 32 -4.50 9.10 -8.26
CA LYS A 32 -4.65 10.00 -9.41
C LYS A 32 -4.99 9.27 -10.70
N THR A 33 -4.43 8.07 -10.87
CA THR A 33 -4.71 7.26 -12.06
C THR A 33 -6.15 6.78 -12.06
N PHE A 34 -6.69 6.32 -10.95
CA PHE A 34 -8.10 5.96 -10.84
C PHE A 34 -9.02 7.14 -11.23
N LEU A 35 -8.75 8.35 -10.72
CA LEU A 35 -9.50 9.55 -11.12
C LEU A 35 -9.39 9.79 -12.64
N ALA A 36 -8.20 9.65 -13.22
CA ALA A 36 -7.95 9.85 -14.65
C ALA A 36 -8.62 8.77 -15.54
N THR A 37 -9.06 7.64 -14.98
CA THR A 37 -9.88 6.63 -15.70
C THR A 37 -11.38 6.91 -15.62
N GLY A 38 -11.80 8.00 -14.97
CA GLY A 38 -13.20 8.38 -14.83
C GLY A 38 -13.89 7.85 -13.57
N ILE A 39 -13.17 7.19 -12.67
CA ILE A 39 -13.68 6.84 -11.35
C ILE A 39 -13.65 8.09 -10.48
N THR A 40 -14.82 8.58 -10.08
CA THR A 40 -14.97 9.88 -9.40
C THR A 40 -14.91 9.78 -7.86
N HIS A 41 -15.07 8.58 -7.31
CA HIS A 41 -15.10 8.37 -5.87
C HIS A 41 -13.96 7.43 -5.45
N VAL A 42 -12.75 7.99 -5.35
CA VAL A 42 -11.56 7.28 -4.89
C VAL A 42 -11.34 7.55 -3.41
N GLY A 43 -11.49 6.52 -2.58
CA GLY A 43 -11.18 6.56 -1.16
C GLY A 43 -9.70 6.25 -0.92
N VAL A 44 -9.16 6.84 0.14
CA VAL A 44 -7.81 6.53 0.62
C VAL A 44 -7.83 6.29 2.11
N PHE A 45 -6.99 5.38 2.56
CA PHE A 45 -6.94 5.00 3.96
C PHE A 45 -5.52 4.64 4.39
N LYS A 46 -4.97 5.39 5.32
CA LYS A 46 -3.71 5.09 5.99
C LYS A 46 -4.00 4.87 7.47
N PRO A 47 -4.46 3.67 7.85
CA PRO A 47 -5.04 3.43 9.18
C PRO A 47 -4.14 3.86 10.33
N ILE A 48 -2.83 3.83 10.10
CA ILE A 48 -1.83 4.21 11.10
C ILE A 48 -0.71 5.00 10.41
N GLU A 49 -0.35 6.14 11.00
CA GLU A 49 0.83 6.92 10.61
C GLU A 49 1.67 7.23 11.86
N THR A 50 2.97 6.93 11.81
CA THR A 50 3.93 7.17 12.90
C THR A 50 4.94 8.25 12.48
N GLY A 51 5.56 8.92 13.44
CA GLY A 51 6.46 10.04 13.16
C GLY A 51 5.73 11.34 12.84
N VAL A 52 4.49 11.49 13.31
CA VAL A 52 3.64 12.64 13.00
C VAL A 52 3.95 13.80 13.93
N THR A 53 4.50 14.89 13.39
CA THR A 53 4.69 16.17 14.07
C THR A 53 3.73 17.20 13.48
N GLY A 54 2.56 17.36 14.10
CA GLY A 54 1.49 18.26 13.61
C GLY A 54 0.46 17.52 12.78
N VAL A 55 0.61 17.51 11.46
CA VAL A 55 -0.33 16.84 10.54
C VAL A 55 0.25 15.55 9.94
N PRO A 56 -0.58 14.52 9.68
CA PRO A 56 -0.12 13.28 9.06
C PRO A 56 0.18 13.50 7.57
N ALA A 57 1.47 13.60 7.24
CA ALA A 57 1.91 14.04 5.92
C ALA A 57 1.56 13.04 4.80
N ASP A 58 1.68 11.74 5.07
CA ASP A 58 1.35 10.72 4.08
C ASP A 58 -0.16 10.66 3.83
N ALA A 59 -0.97 10.69 4.90
CA ALA A 59 -2.43 10.70 4.79
C ALA A 59 -2.93 11.94 4.03
N LEU A 60 -2.33 13.12 4.25
CA LEU A 60 -2.67 14.33 3.50
C LEU A 60 -2.33 14.18 2.01
N LYS A 61 -1.14 13.67 1.67
CA LYS A 61 -0.75 13.43 0.27
C LYS A 61 -1.72 12.47 -0.42
N LEU A 62 -2.09 11.39 0.26
CA LEU A 62 -3.09 10.44 -0.25
C LEU A 62 -4.43 11.13 -0.49
N LYS A 63 -4.94 11.85 0.52
CA LYS A 63 -6.21 12.56 0.47
C LYS A 63 -6.26 13.56 -0.69
N GLU A 64 -5.24 14.39 -0.85
CA GLU A 64 -5.11 15.36 -1.94
C GLU A 64 -5.05 14.67 -3.31
N SER A 65 -4.29 13.57 -3.42
CA SER A 65 -4.13 12.83 -4.68
C SER A 65 -5.39 12.11 -5.13
N ALA A 66 -6.23 11.71 -4.20
CA ALA A 66 -7.52 11.06 -4.46
C ALA A 66 -8.68 12.06 -4.56
N GLU A 67 -8.44 13.36 -4.37
CA GLU A 67 -9.50 14.37 -4.19
C GLU A 67 -10.56 13.93 -3.15
N CYS A 68 -10.10 13.17 -2.15
CA CYS A 68 -10.95 12.53 -1.15
C CYS A 68 -11.54 13.58 -0.20
N CYS A 69 -12.85 13.58 -0.03
CA CYS A 69 -13.56 14.56 0.81
C CYS A 69 -13.53 14.23 2.31
N GLU A 70 -13.11 13.01 2.69
CA GLU A 70 -13.10 12.60 4.09
C GLU A 70 -12.14 13.48 4.93
N GLU A 71 -12.49 13.70 6.20
CA GLU A 71 -11.60 14.37 7.14
C GLU A 71 -10.30 13.56 7.33
N VAL A 72 -9.18 14.24 7.55
CA VAL A 72 -7.87 13.60 7.67
C VAL A 72 -7.79 12.57 8.82
N ASN A 73 -8.56 12.79 9.89
CA ASN A 73 -8.66 11.85 11.01
C ASN A 73 -9.50 10.58 10.67
N ILE A 74 -10.27 10.61 9.60
CA ILE A 74 -10.93 9.42 9.03
C ILE A 74 -9.93 8.68 8.14
N VAL A 75 -9.16 9.41 7.31
CA VAL A 75 -8.13 8.82 6.47
C VAL A 75 -7.00 8.18 7.31
N ALA A 76 -6.63 8.82 8.44
CA ALA A 76 -5.61 8.33 9.37
C ALA A 76 -6.12 8.39 10.83
N PRO A 77 -6.93 7.42 11.27
CA PRO A 77 -7.50 7.42 12.62
C PRO A 77 -6.46 7.24 13.73
N TYR A 78 -5.32 6.63 13.42
CA TYR A 78 -4.21 6.48 14.37
C TYR A 78 -2.98 7.22 13.88
N THR A 79 -2.64 8.30 14.57
CA THR A 79 -1.41 9.06 14.34
C THR A 79 -0.58 9.07 15.61
N PHE A 80 0.72 8.83 15.52
CA PHE A 80 1.65 8.77 16.64
C PHE A 80 2.87 9.65 16.38
N LYS A 81 3.41 10.29 17.43
CA LYS A 81 4.54 11.21 17.33
C LYS A 81 5.88 10.49 17.06
N GLU A 82 6.08 9.35 17.69
CA GLU A 82 7.34 8.61 17.57
C GLU A 82 7.43 7.89 16.22
N PRO A 83 8.55 8.02 15.48
CA PRO A 83 8.80 7.32 14.22
C PRO A 83 9.27 5.87 14.45
N VAL A 84 8.43 5.07 15.07
CA VAL A 84 8.68 3.65 15.40
C VAL A 84 7.53 2.77 14.92
N ALA A 85 7.68 1.45 15.03
CA ALA A 85 6.62 0.53 14.65
C ALA A 85 5.29 0.86 15.38
N PRO A 86 4.12 0.75 14.71
CA PRO A 86 2.82 1.14 15.24
C PRO A 86 2.52 0.63 16.65
N TRP A 87 2.76 -0.66 16.92
CA TRP A 87 2.55 -1.25 18.25
C TRP A 87 3.42 -0.59 19.34
N ILE A 88 4.67 -0.28 19.03
CA ILE A 88 5.57 0.40 19.96
C ILE A 88 5.10 1.84 20.22
N ALA A 89 4.71 2.57 19.14
CA ALA A 89 4.20 3.93 19.26
C ALA A 89 2.91 3.96 20.12
N ALA A 90 1.99 3.03 19.87
CA ALA A 90 0.76 2.87 20.64
C ALA A 90 1.01 2.62 22.12
N LYS A 91 1.99 1.78 22.47
CA LYS A 91 2.40 1.53 23.86
C LYS A 91 2.99 2.77 24.53
N LYS A 92 3.88 3.48 23.82
CA LYS A 92 4.52 4.70 24.37
C LYS A 92 3.50 5.81 24.64
N GLU A 93 2.48 5.93 23.81
CA GLU A 93 1.45 6.98 23.95
C GLU A 93 0.19 6.51 24.70
N ASN A 94 0.18 5.30 25.26
CA ASN A 94 -0.98 4.69 25.96
C ASN A 94 -2.28 4.77 25.11
N ARG A 95 -2.16 4.61 23.81
CA ARG A 95 -3.26 4.66 22.86
C ARG A 95 -3.32 3.37 22.04
N PRO A 96 -4.01 2.32 22.54
CA PRO A 96 -4.06 1.03 21.88
C PRO A 96 -4.74 1.12 20.51
N ILE A 97 -4.19 0.40 19.53
CA ILE A 97 -4.75 0.30 18.18
C ILE A 97 -5.75 -0.87 18.18
N SER A 98 -6.98 -0.61 17.76
CA SER A 98 -8.05 -1.60 17.63
C SER A 98 -8.34 -1.90 16.16
N PHE A 99 -8.32 -3.18 15.81
CA PHE A 99 -8.73 -3.62 14.47
C PHE A 99 -10.22 -3.35 14.21
N ASP A 100 -11.08 -3.38 15.23
CA ASP A 100 -12.50 -3.06 15.09
C ASP A 100 -12.72 -1.61 14.68
N VAL A 101 -11.92 -0.69 15.22
CA VAL A 101 -11.99 0.73 14.84
C VAL A 101 -11.52 0.91 13.40
N ILE A 102 -10.40 0.26 13.03
CA ILE A 102 -9.88 0.32 11.66
C ILE A 102 -10.91 -0.24 10.67
N GLU A 103 -11.49 -1.40 10.94
CA GLU A 103 -12.51 -2.01 10.09
C GLU A 103 -13.77 -1.15 9.95
N LYS A 104 -14.29 -0.61 11.05
CA LYS A 104 -15.44 0.31 11.00
C LYS A 104 -15.15 1.55 10.16
N THR A 105 -13.95 2.11 10.30
CA THR A 105 -13.54 3.28 9.51
C THR A 105 -13.38 2.93 8.03
N TYR A 106 -12.76 1.78 7.71
CA TYR A 106 -12.66 1.28 6.36
C TYR A 106 -14.03 1.09 5.70
N ASN A 107 -14.96 0.45 6.40
CA ASN A 107 -16.33 0.25 5.91
C ASN A 107 -17.06 1.57 5.67
N TYR A 108 -16.93 2.53 6.58
CA TYR A 108 -17.49 3.88 6.40
C TYR A 108 -16.96 4.57 5.13
N ILE A 109 -15.64 4.50 4.88
CA ILE A 109 -15.06 5.01 3.64
C ILE A 109 -15.63 4.23 2.43
N GLY A 110 -15.76 2.91 2.54
CA GLY A 110 -16.28 2.04 1.49
C GLY A 110 -17.73 2.27 1.10
N GLU A 111 -18.54 2.81 2.01
CA GLU A 111 -19.93 3.19 1.68
C GLU A 111 -20.01 4.32 0.66
N LYS A 112 -19.02 5.21 0.66
CA LYS A 112 -18.99 6.46 -0.09
C LYS A 112 -18.10 6.44 -1.34
N HIS A 113 -17.22 5.43 -1.45
CA HIS A 113 -16.23 5.37 -2.51
C HIS A 113 -16.34 4.08 -3.32
N ASP A 114 -15.98 4.15 -4.59
CA ASP A 114 -16.01 3.01 -5.53
C ASP A 114 -14.78 2.11 -5.34
N VAL A 115 -13.64 2.70 -5.02
CA VAL A 115 -12.36 2.02 -4.76
C VAL A 115 -11.64 2.67 -3.58
N ILE A 116 -10.90 1.86 -2.82
CA ILE A 116 -10.12 2.35 -1.67
C ILE A 116 -8.66 1.92 -1.81
N ILE A 117 -7.75 2.86 -1.71
CA ILE A 117 -6.32 2.58 -1.60
C ILE A 117 -5.95 2.63 -0.12
N VAL A 118 -5.51 1.50 0.41
CA VAL A 118 -5.07 1.36 1.80
C VAL A 118 -3.55 1.27 1.82
N GLU A 119 -2.88 2.09 2.64
CA GLU A 119 -1.42 2.08 2.74
C GLU A 119 -0.95 1.65 4.13
N THR A 120 0.06 0.75 4.17
CA THR A 120 0.69 0.31 5.43
C THR A 120 1.74 1.32 5.94
N ALA A 121 1.91 1.40 7.26
CA ALA A 121 3.10 1.99 7.86
C ALA A 121 4.18 0.90 8.01
N GLY A 122 5.20 0.95 7.16
CA GLY A 122 6.20 -0.12 7.05
C GLY A 122 5.76 -1.30 6.18
N GLY A 123 6.32 -2.47 6.43
CA GLY A 123 6.05 -3.69 5.68
C GLY A 123 4.86 -4.50 6.21
N LEU A 124 4.51 -5.57 5.47
CA LEU A 124 3.32 -6.41 5.71
C LEU A 124 3.27 -7.04 7.11
N PHE A 125 4.42 -7.40 7.67
CA PHE A 125 4.53 -8.08 8.96
C PHE A 125 4.86 -7.14 10.12
N VAL A 126 4.82 -5.83 9.91
CA VAL A 126 5.02 -4.86 11.00
C VAL A 126 3.87 -5.01 12.02
N PRO A 127 4.18 -5.25 13.31
CA PRO A 127 3.17 -5.35 14.35
C PRO A 127 2.36 -4.07 14.52
N ILE A 128 1.05 -4.20 14.51
CA ILE A 128 0.11 -3.09 14.70
C ILE A 128 -0.36 -3.05 16.16
N SER A 129 -0.76 -4.20 16.68
CA SER A 129 -1.30 -4.36 18.04
C SER A 129 -1.07 -5.80 18.51
N GLU A 130 -1.59 -6.14 19.70
CA GLU A 130 -1.63 -7.53 20.17
C GLU A 130 -2.55 -8.42 19.32
N GLN A 131 -3.44 -7.84 18.52
CA GLN A 131 -4.31 -8.55 17.59
C GLN A 131 -3.60 -9.04 16.32
N GLY A 132 -2.41 -8.47 16.00
CA GLY A 132 -1.63 -8.88 14.84
C GLY A 132 -0.91 -7.75 14.11
N ASN A 133 -0.64 -8.03 12.84
CA ASN A 133 0.10 -7.20 11.90
C ASN A 133 -0.76 -6.78 10.68
N TYR A 134 -0.15 -6.15 9.67
CA TYR A 134 -0.89 -5.74 8.47
C TYR A 134 -1.39 -6.92 7.62
N ALA A 135 -0.77 -8.10 7.68
CA ALA A 135 -1.29 -9.27 6.97
C ALA A 135 -2.61 -9.76 7.60
N ASP A 136 -2.71 -9.72 8.94
CA ASP A 136 -3.95 -10.03 9.66
C ASP A 136 -5.03 -9.00 9.35
N LEU A 137 -4.66 -7.72 9.29
CA LEU A 137 -5.57 -6.64 8.89
C LEU A 137 -6.04 -6.81 7.44
N ALA A 138 -5.15 -7.16 6.50
CA ALA A 138 -5.51 -7.41 5.11
C ALA A 138 -6.57 -8.52 4.98
N LYS A 139 -6.39 -9.62 5.72
CA LYS A 139 -7.41 -10.70 5.77
C LYS A 139 -8.74 -10.20 6.29
N ARG A 140 -8.72 -9.46 7.39
CA ARG A 140 -9.92 -8.96 8.04
C ARG A 140 -10.71 -7.99 7.14
N LEU A 141 -10.01 -7.14 6.39
CA LEU A 141 -10.60 -6.18 5.46
C LEU A 141 -10.85 -6.78 4.06
N ASN A 142 -10.53 -8.06 3.85
CA ASN A 142 -10.59 -8.74 2.56
C ASN A 142 -9.90 -7.93 1.45
N LEU A 143 -8.62 -7.59 1.66
CA LEU A 143 -7.83 -6.79 0.74
C LEU A 143 -6.77 -7.64 0.03
N PRO A 144 -6.70 -7.58 -1.30
CA PRO A 144 -5.56 -8.06 -2.05
C PRO A 144 -4.37 -7.11 -1.88
N ILE A 145 -3.17 -7.62 -2.10
CA ILE A 145 -1.92 -6.92 -1.80
C ILE A 145 -1.20 -6.50 -3.07
N LEU A 146 -0.79 -5.23 -3.14
CA LEU A 146 0.22 -4.73 -4.06
C LEU A 146 1.51 -4.48 -3.29
N VAL A 147 2.61 -5.10 -3.73
CA VAL A 147 3.91 -5.01 -3.05
C VAL A 147 4.79 -3.97 -3.74
N VAL A 148 5.17 -2.93 -3.02
CA VAL A 148 6.18 -1.97 -3.47
C VAL A 148 7.56 -2.49 -3.05
N VAL A 149 8.47 -2.61 -4.00
CA VAL A 149 9.84 -3.07 -3.82
C VAL A 149 10.79 -1.91 -4.13
N GLY A 150 11.50 -1.43 -3.12
CA GLY A 150 12.54 -0.42 -3.33
C GLY A 150 13.76 -1.04 -3.99
N LEU A 151 14.21 -0.43 -5.08
CA LEU A 151 15.39 -0.92 -5.82
C LEU A 151 16.67 -0.62 -5.02
N ARG A 152 17.27 -1.66 -4.49
CA ARG A 152 18.57 -1.63 -3.81
C ARG A 152 19.11 -3.04 -3.62
N LEU A 153 20.38 -3.17 -3.24
CA LEU A 153 20.95 -4.45 -2.84
C LEU A 153 20.15 -5.08 -1.67
N GLY A 154 19.81 -6.37 -1.79
CA GLY A 154 18.99 -7.11 -0.83
C GLY A 154 17.49 -7.10 -1.12
N ALA A 155 17.01 -6.29 -2.05
CA ALA A 155 15.59 -6.19 -2.41
C ALA A 155 14.98 -7.51 -2.87
N ILE A 156 15.74 -8.34 -3.59
CA ILE A 156 15.29 -9.68 -4.05
C ILE A 156 14.81 -10.52 -2.87
N ASN A 157 15.67 -10.68 -1.86
CA ASN A 157 15.34 -11.48 -0.67
C ASN A 157 14.11 -10.93 0.06
N HIS A 158 14.05 -9.61 0.29
CA HIS A 158 12.93 -8.98 0.99
C HIS A 158 11.61 -9.12 0.21
N ALA A 159 11.65 -8.98 -1.12
CA ALA A 159 10.47 -9.13 -1.96
C ALA A 159 9.96 -10.57 -1.97
N LEU A 160 10.84 -11.54 -2.20
CA LEU A 160 10.47 -12.96 -2.21
C LEU A 160 9.90 -13.41 -0.87
N LEU A 161 10.53 -13.02 0.25
CA LEU A 161 10.01 -13.34 1.58
C LEU A 161 8.63 -12.71 1.82
N THR A 162 8.44 -11.44 1.44
CA THR A 162 7.14 -10.74 1.61
C THR A 162 6.05 -11.41 0.78
N ILE A 163 6.33 -11.70 -0.49
CA ILE A 163 5.37 -12.32 -1.42
C ILE A 163 5.03 -13.76 -0.95
N GLN A 164 6.03 -14.57 -0.64
CA GLN A 164 5.82 -15.95 -0.19
C GLN A 164 5.04 -16.00 1.12
N ALA A 165 5.37 -15.14 2.07
CA ALA A 165 4.68 -15.05 3.35
C ALA A 165 3.21 -14.61 3.17
N ALA A 166 2.94 -13.61 2.31
CA ALA A 166 1.58 -13.22 1.98
C ALA A 166 0.77 -14.39 1.40
N ARG A 167 1.34 -15.11 0.42
CA ARG A 167 0.69 -16.26 -0.22
C ARG A 167 0.46 -17.42 0.74
N SER A 168 1.42 -17.72 1.62
CA SER A 168 1.28 -18.79 2.63
C SER A 168 0.16 -18.53 3.62
N LEU A 169 -0.20 -17.27 3.83
CA LEU A 169 -1.33 -16.85 4.63
C LEU A 169 -2.67 -16.81 3.85
N GLY A 170 -2.66 -17.19 2.56
CA GLY A 170 -3.85 -17.17 1.70
C GLY A 170 -4.25 -15.76 1.23
N LEU A 171 -3.35 -14.79 1.33
CA LEU A 171 -3.58 -13.45 0.79
C LEU A 171 -3.34 -13.44 -0.72
N GLU A 172 -4.22 -12.78 -1.47
CA GLU A 172 -4.01 -12.55 -2.87
C GLU A 172 -2.98 -11.45 -3.10
N VAL A 173 -1.91 -11.77 -3.84
CA VAL A 173 -0.89 -10.80 -4.23
C VAL A 173 -1.14 -10.43 -5.69
N LEU A 174 -1.60 -9.21 -5.94
CA LEU A 174 -1.86 -8.67 -7.28
C LEU A 174 -0.60 -8.60 -8.12
N GLY A 175 0.53 -8.37 -7.47
CA GLY A 175 1.83 -8.26 -8.09
C GLY A 175 2.74 -7.32 -7.31
N TYR A 176 3.85 -6.95 -7.96
CA TYR A 176 4.81 -6.01 -7.38
C TYR A 176 5.17 -4.88 -8.34
N VAL A 177 5.48 -3.73 -7.76
CA VAL A 177 6.02 -2.54 -8.43
C VAL A 177 7.44 -2.32 -7.94
N LEU A 178 8.38 -2.15 -8.86
CA LEU A 178 9.74 -1.70 -8.54
C LEU A 178 9.76 -0.18 -8.47
N ASN A 179 10.32 0.39 -7.41
CA ASN A 179 10.43 1.83 -7.25
C ASN A 179 11.88 2.24 -7.01
N GLU A 180 12.41 3.08 -7.87
CA GLU A 180 13.71 3.74 -7.69
C GLU A 180 13.54 4.93 -6.74
N PHE A 181 13.43 4.67 -5.45
CA PHE A 181 13.24 5.72 -4.42
C PHE A 181 14.51 6.54 -4.16
N GLU A 182 15.66 6.01 -4.53
CA GLU A 182 16.98 6.64 -4.57
C GLU A 182 17.75 6.14 -5.79
N THR A 183 18.76 6.88 -6.22
CA THR A 183 19.63 6.45 -7.33
C THR A 183 20.62 5.40 -6.82
N ASP A 184 20.51 4.18 -7.32
CA ASP A 184 21.43 3.06 -7.02
C ASP A 184 21.78 2.33 -8.32
N ASP A 185 22.93 2.67 -8.90
CA ASP A 185 23.45 2.06 -10.12
C ASP A 185 24.29 0.80 -9.86
N SER A 186 24.21 0.25 -8.64
CA SER A 186 24.94 -0.98 -8.30
C SER A 186 24.43 -2.17 -9.13
N PRO A 187 25.31 -3.11 -9.47
CA PRO A 187 24.90 -4.35 -10.16
C PRO A 187 23.78 -5.08 -9.42
N GLY A 188 23.76 -4.98 -8.08
CA GLY A 188 22.72 -5.57 -7.25
C GLY A 188 21.34 -4.95 -7.45
N ALA A 189 21.25 -3.63 -7.66
CA ALA A 189 20.00 -2.94 -7.95
C ALA A 189 19.51 -3.23 -9.37
N ILE A 190 20.44 -3.26 -10.35
CA ILE A 190 20.12 -3.49 -11.77
C ILE A 190 19.50 -4.87 -12.01
N THR A 191 19.95 -5.91 -11.28
CA THR A 191 19.50 -7.29 -11.48
C THR A 191 18.22 -7.65 -10.72
N VAL A 192 17.67 -6.77 -9.89
CA VAL A 192 16.46 -7.04 -9.08
C VAL A 192 15.27 -7.40 -9.97
N GLU A 193 15.06 -6.66 -11.06
CA GLU A 193 13.92 -6.89 -11.95
C GLU A 193 13.97 -8.28 -12.58
N GLU A 194 15.12 -8.66 -13.15
CA GLU A 194 15.32 -9.97 -13.79
C GLU A 194 15.04 -11.11 -12.80
N ALA A 195 15.66 -11.06 -11.63
CA ALA A 195 15.48 -12.08 -10.60
C ALA A 195 14.03 -12.19 -10.11
N LEU A 196 13.34 -11.06 -9.89
CA LEU A 196 11.95 -11.10 -9.41
C LEU A 196 10.97 -11.55 -10.49
N ARG A 197 11.22 -11.25 -11.76
CA ARG A 197 10.42 -11.77 -12.86
C ARG A 197 10.47 -13.31 -12.94
N GLU A 198 11.62 -13.89 -12.66
CA GLU A 198 11.80 -15.34 -12.70
C GLU A 198 11.31 -16.05 -11.44
N PHE A 199 11.58 -15.49 -10.25
CA PHE A 199 11.42 -16.22 -8.99
C PHE A 199 10.21 -15.77 -8.13
N SER A 200 9.57 -14.64 -8.40
CA SER A 200 8.50 -14.15 -7.53
C SER A 200 7.20 -14.97 -7.61
N GLY A 201 6.92 -15.54 -8.78
CA GLY A 201 5.67 -16.25 -9.05
C GLY A 201 4.41 -15.39 -8.98
N VAL A 202 4.57 -14.05 -9.08
CA VAL A 202 3.48 -13.07 -9.13
C VAL A 202 3.76 -12.02 -10.22
N PRO A 203 2.73 -11.32 -10.75
CA PRO A 203 2.90 -10.36 -11.83
C PRO A 203 3.86 -9.22 -11.50
N PHE A 204 4.72 -8.87 -12.46
CA PHE A 204 5.44 -7.59 -12.47
C PHE A 204 4.53 -6.50 -13.04
N LEU A 205 4.15 -5.55 -12.21
CA LEU A 205 3.20 -4.52 -12.60
C LEU A 205 3.87 -3.33 -13.31
N GLY A 206 5.08 -2.97 -12.89
CA GLY A 206 5.83 -1.88 -13.52
C GLY A 206 7.04 -1.46 -12.70
N LYS A 207 7.88 -0.64 -13.33
CA LYS A 207 9.02 0.02 -12.69
C LYS A 207 8.79 1.54 -12.75
N ILE A 208 8.95 2.21 -11.64
CA ILE A 208 8.87 3.66 -11.48
C ILE A 208 10.29 4.18 -11.31
N ALA A 209 10.72 5.05 -12.22
CA ALA A 209 12.04 5.66 -12.16
C ALA A 209 12.11 6.69 -11.01
N HIS A 210 13.33 7.05 -10.62
CA HIS A 210 13.53 8.04 -9.56
C HIS A 210 12.83 9.37 -9.88
N ASN A 211 12.03 9.85 -8.94
CA ASN A 211 11.17 11.05 -9.11
C ASN A 211 10.13 10.98 -10.23
N GLU A 212 9.92 9.84 -10.87
CA GLU A 212 8.86 9.69 -11.87
C GLU A 212 7.48 9.73 -11.19
N PHE A 213 6.63 10.64 -11.65
CA PHE A 213 5.22 10.69 -11.27
C PHE A 213 4.41 10.98 -12.53
N SER A 214 3.89 9.93 -13.17
CA SER A 214 3.08 10.07 -14.37
C SER A 214 1.80 9.25 -14.31
N ILE A 215 0.72 9.79 -14.88
CA ILE A 215 -0.56 9.07 -15.01
C ILE A 215 -0.43 7.89 -15.98
N GLU A 216 0.43 8.00 -16.99
CA GLU A 216 0.69 6.94 -17.96
C GLU A 216 1.31 5.72 -17.28
N LYS A 217 2.33 5.94 -16.43
CA LYS A 217 2.94 4.88 -15.63
C LYS A 217 1.94 4.28 -14.65
N GLY A 218 1.17 5.11 -13.99
CA GLY A 218 0.08 4.66 -13.12
C GLY A 218 -0.94 3.80 -13.86
N ARG A 219 -1.30 4.17 -15.12
CA ARG A 219 -2.22 3.42 -15.96
C ARG A 219 -1.63 2.07 -16.37
N GLU A 220 -0.37 2.01 -16.76
CA GLU A 220 0.33 0.74 -17.05
C GLU A 220 0.23 -0.25 -15.87
N ILE A 221 0.42 0.25 -14.64
CA ILE A 221 0.32 -0.55 -13.41
C ILE A 221 -1.14 -0.95 -13.17
N LEU A 222 -2.06 0.00 -13.27
CA LEU A 222 -3.47 -0.21 -12.98
C LEU A 222 -4.13 -1.17 -13.97
N ASP A 223 -3.84 -1.06 -15.26
CA ASP A 223 -4.36 -1.96 -16.28
C ASP A 223 -3.98 -3.41 -15.97
N LYS A 224 -2.73 -3.66 -15.58
CA LYS A 224 -2.30 -5.01 -15.15
C LYS A 224 -2.98 -5.48 -13.87
N VAL A 225 -3.27 -4.56 -12.93
CA VAL A 225 -4.05 -4.87 -11.72
C VAL A 225 -5.49 -5.24 -12.05
N LEU A 226 -6.09 -4.56 -13.01
CA LEU A 226 -7.48 -4.80 -13.45
C LEU A 226 -7.59 -5.98 -14.42
N ASP A 227 -6.65 -6.15 -15.37
CA ASP A 227 -6.60 -7.24 -16.35
C ASP A 227 -6.38 -8.62 -15.71
N LEU A 228 -5.80 -8.68 -14.52
CA LEU A 228 -5.80 -9.90 -13.72
C LEU A 228 -7.24 -10.35 -13.35
N THR A 229 -8.26 -9.61 -13.79
CA THR A 229 -9.69 -9.97 -13.64
C THR A 229 -10.21 -10.89 -14.75
N ALA A 230 -9.48 -11.08 -15.86
CA ALA A 230 -9.94 -11.77 -17.07
C ALA A 230 -9.39 -13.20 -17.22
N ALA A 231 -8.83 -13.82 -16.19
CA ALA A 231 -8.32 -15.19 -16.21
C ALA A 231 -9.17 -16.13 -15.35
#